data_9498886da8cdee0dfe4d878038b8e7da
#
_entry.id   9498886da8cdee0dfe4d878038b8e7da
#
_cell.length_a   1.000
_cell.length_b   1.000
_cell.length_c   1.000
_cell.angle_alpha   90.00
_cell.angle_beta   90.00
_cell.angle_gamma   90.00
#
_symmetry.space_group_name_H-M   'P 1'
#
loop_
_entity.id
_entity.type
_entity.pdbx_description
1 polymer ?
#
loop_
_entity_poly.entity_id
_entity_poly.type
_entity_poly.pdbx_seq_one_letter_code
_entity_poly.pdbx_strand_id
1 'polypeptide(L)'
;MTPFHSRRRLVRGLILAGALGTAGQAAMAAAPTASTTPPQGTKTMSTNPRVKFQTNYGDFVITLDAVKAPKTVANFLAYVNDGFFDGTIFHRVIDGFMVQGGGFEPGMKQKPTKGPVENEANNGLKNDEYTVAMARTSDPHSATAQFFINVKNNDFLNHTAPTAQGWGYAVFGKVTEGKDVVDKIKAVRTGNKGFHQNVPNEDVIITKAAVIE
;
A
#
# COMPACT_ATOMS: atom_id res chain seq x y z
N MET A 1 14.06 -44.22 -29.15
CA MET A 1 14.47 -43.80 -30.49
C MET A 1 14.31 -42.29 -30.54
N THR A 2 15.20 -41.47 -30.58
CA THR A 2 16.60 -41.23 -30.80
C THR A 2 16.92 -39.84 -30.20
N PRO A 3 18.08 -39.59 -29.68
CA PRO A 3 18.46 -38.27 -29.10
C PRO A 3 19.20 -37.42 -30.13
N PHE A 4 19.21 -36.11 -29.97
CA PHE A 4 20.13 -35.23 -30.68
C PHE A 4 20.80 -34.24 -29.68
N HIS A 5 21.97 -34.47 -29.50
CA HIS A 5 23.32 -33.90 -29.33
C HIS A 5 23.42 -32.38 -29.57
N SER A 6 23.88 -31.70 -28.52
CA SER A 6 25.18 -31.04 -28.32
C SER A 6 25.74 -30.21 -29.48
N ARG A 7 26.10 -28.94 -29.23
CA ARG A 7 27.37 -28.34 -29.63
C ARG A 7 27.80 -27.16 -28.75
N ARG A 8 28.84 -27.42 -28.00
CA ARG A 8 29.77 -26.43 -27.39
C ARG A 8 30.52 -25.73 -28.52
N ARG A 9 30.80 -24.44 -28.40
CA ARG A 9 31.97 -23.81 -29.02
C ARG A 9 32.71 -22.95 -28.02
N LEU A 10 33.87 -23.46 -27.65
CA LEU A 10 35.00 -22.72 -27.06
C LEU A 10 35.66 -21.91 -28.18
N VAL A 11 36.09 -20.67 -27.93
CA VAL A 11 37.16 -20.01 -28.64
C VAL A 11 38.12 -19.38 -27.65
N ARG A 12 39.34 -19.88 -27.68
CA ARG A 12 40.53 -19.37 -26.99
C ARG A 12 41.28 -18.41 -27.92
N GLY A 13 42.05 -17.53 -27.33
CA GLY A 13 43.22 -16.89 -27.92
C GLY A 13 43.23 -15.38 -27.67
N LEU A 14 44.25 -14.66 -27.37
CA LEU A 14 45.67 -14.91 -27.17
C LEU A 14 46.26 -13.61 -26.60
N ILE A 15 47.26 -13.75 -25.79
CA ILE A 15 48.06 -12.73 -25.12
C ILE A 15 48.92 -11.97 -26.13
N LEU A 16 49.12 -10.65 -25.93
CA LEU A 16 50.45 -10.07 -26.26
C LEU A 16 50.78 -8.89 -25.34
N ALA A 17 51.95 -8.98 -24.74
CA ALA A 17 52.61 -8.00 -23.92
C ALA A 17 53.38 -6.98 -24.79
N GLY A 18 53.51 -5.77 -24.25
CA GLY A 18 54.47 -4.78 -24.83
C GLY A 18 54.71 -3.68 -23.79
N ALA A 19 55.98 -3.60 -23.37
CA ALA A 19 56.48 -2.72 -22.31
C ALA A 19 57.12 -1.43 -22.86
N LEU A 20 57.46 -0.53 -21.93
CA LEU A 20 58.39 0.65 -21.90
C LEU A 20 57.81 1.97 -22.51
N GLY A 21 57.72 2.96 -21.67
CA GLY A 21 58.75 3.86 -21.12
C GLY A 21 58.34 5.31 -21.39
N THR A 22 58.36 6.17 -20.45
CA THR A 22 59.18 7.36 -20.24
C THR A 22 58.47 8.41 -19.37
N ALA A 23 59.27 8.97 -18.51
CA ALA A 23 58.95 10.04 -17.57
C ALA A 23 58.56 11.39 -18.23
N GLY A 24 57.72 12.17 -17.58
CA GLY A 24 57.53 13.56 -17.99
C GLY A 24 56.45 14.30 -17.23
N GLN A 25 56.87 15.09 -16.23
CA GLN A 25 56.36 16.36 -15.80
C GLN A 25 55.02 16.45 -15.04
N ALA A 26 55.14 16.85 -13.80
CA ALA A 26 54.10 17.36 -12.94
C ALA A 26 53.50 18.67 -13.52
N ALA A 27 52.18 18.64 -13.76
CA ALA A 27 51.39 19.85 -13.86
C ALA A 27 50.37 19.83 -12.73
N MET A 28 50.53 20.74 -11.76
CA MET A 28 49.53 21.05 -10.78
C MET A 28 48.31 21.67 -11.51
N ALA A 29 47.25 20.88 -11.68
CA ALA A 29 45.96 21.39 -12.09
C ALA A 29 45.08 21.55 -10.85
N ALA A 30 44.59 22.76 -10.62
CA ALA A 30 43.69 23.14 -9.57
C ALA A 30 42.43 22.25 -9.57
N ALA A 31 42.07 21.70 -8.42
CA ALA A 31 40.83 20.96 -8.22
C ALA A 31 39.63 21.89 -8.46
N PRO A 32 38.60 21.44 -9.21
CA PRO A 32 37.34 22.18 -9.25
C PRO A 32 36.68 22.08 -7.88
N THR A 33 36.38 23.24 -7.29
CA THR A 33 35.52 23.36 -6.11
C THR A 33 34.17 22.72 -6.42
N ALA A 34 33.90 21.55 -5.82
CA ALA A 34 32.59 20.95 -5.82
C ALA A 34 31.60 21.90 -5.12
N SER A 35 30.71 22.50 -5.90
CA SER A 35 29.52 23.17 -5.36
C SER A 35 28.67 22.13 -4.64
N THR A 36 28.77 22.11 -3.33
CA THR A 36 27.83 21.38 -2.47
C THR A 36 26.48 22.09 -2.55
N THR A 37 25.63 21.62 -3.44
CA THR A 37 24.18 21.89 -3.37
C THR A 37 23.69 21.33 -2.04
N PRO A 38 23.07 22.15 -1.17
CA PRO A 38 22.50 21.62 0.07
C PRO A 38 21.46 20.56 -0.26
N PRO A 39 21.37 19.47 0.50
CA PRO A 39 20.34 18.46 0.28
C PRO A 39 18.98 19.14 0.40
N GLN A 40 18.18 19.03 -0.67
CA GLN A 40 16.78 19.45 -0.65
C GLN A 40 16.12 18.77 0.54
N GLY A 41 15.52 19.59 1.41
CA GLY A 41 14.92 19.14 2.64
C GLY A 41 13.99 17.96 2.43
N THR A 42 14.37 16.85 2.96
CA THR A 42 13.46 15.74 3.22
C THR A 42 12.35 16.30 4.09
N LYS A 43 11.17 16.48 3.51
CA LYS A 43 9.95 16.83 4.24
C LYS A 43 9.83 15.77 5.33
N THR A 44 10.12 16.12 6.57
CA THR A 44 10.04 15.24 7.73
C THR A 44 8.59 14.77 7.76
N MET A 45 8.33 13.54 7.32
CA MET A 45 6.99 12.97 7.42
C MET A 45 6.62 12.91 8.89
N SER A 46 5.48 13.48 9.25
CA SER A 46 4.90 13.28 10.57
C SER A 46 4.93 11.80 10.89
N THR A 47 5.35 11.42 12.09
CA THR A 47 5.37 10.01 12.53
C THR A 47 4.00 9.34 12.39
N ASN A 48 2.92 10.13 12.35
CA ASN A 48 1.53 9.71 12.18
C ASN A 48 0.83 10.56 11.12
N PRO A 49 1.05 10.30 9.82
CA PRO A 49 0.38 11.03 8.75
C PRO A 49 -1.14 10.90 8.86
N ARG A 50 -1.84 11.97 8.48
CA ARG A 50 -3.31 12.01 8.51
C ARG A 50 -3.85 12.07 7.08
N VAL A 51 -4.88 11.28 6.80
CA VAL A 51 -5.56 11.27 5.49
C VAL A 51 -7.03 11.58 5.69
N LYS A 52 -7.51 12.62 5.02
CA LYS A 52 -8.91 12.98 4.97
C LYS A 52 -9.58 12.29 3.79
N PHE A 53 -10.66 11.59 4.05
CA PHE A 53 -11.57 11.04 3.07
C PHE A 53 -12.84 11.87 3.01
N GLN A 54 -13.17 12.35 1.82
CA GLN A 54 -14.44 12.98 1.53
C GLN A 54 -15.32 11.96 0.84
N THR A 55 -16.55 11.81 1.31
CA THR A 55 -17.52 10.88 0.73
C THR A 55 -18.88 11.55 0.53
N ASN A 56 -19.75 10.94 -0.25
CA ASN A 56 -21.14 11.40 -0.37
C ASN A 56 -21.98 11.21 0.91
N TYR A 57 -21.40 10.60 1.98
CA TYR A 57 -21.99 10.45 3.32
C TYR A 57 -21.40 11.41 4.35
N GLY A 58 -20.36 12.17 3.97
CA GLY A 58 -19.60 13.08 4.84
C GLY A 58 -18.10 12.77 4.82
N ASP A 59 -17.37 13.50 5.66
CA ASP A 59 -15.92 13.42 5.72
C ASP A 59 -15.47 12.67 6.97
N PHE A 60 -14.37 11.92 6.86
CA PHE A 60 -13.70 11.31 8.01
C PHE A 60 -12.18 11.38 7.84
N VAL A 61 -11.45 11.26 8.93
CA VAL A 61 -9.98 11.31 8.94
C VAL A 61 -9.43 10.03 9.53
N ILE A 62 -8.43 9.47 8.84
CA ILE A 62 -7.62 8.35 9.31
C ILE A 62 -6.25 8.89 9.73
N THR A 63 -5.83 8.60 10.98
CA THR A 63 -4.45 8.77 11.41
C THR A 63 -3.72 7.46 11.22
N LEU A 64 -2.60 7.51 10.48
CA LEU A 64 -1.81 6.34 10.09
C LEU A 64 -0.69 6.11 11.11
N ASP A 65 -0.34 4.85 11.38
CA ASP A 65 0.78 4.47 12.26
C ASP A 65 1.99 4.04 11.42
N ALA A 66 2.78 5.01 10.99
CA ALA A 66 3.98 4.78 10.18
C ALA A 66 5.13 4.13 10.96
N VAL A 67 5.06 4.11 12.28
CA VAL A 67 6.06 3.45 13.14
C VAL A 67 5.81 1.95 13.16
N LYS A 68 4.56 1.52 13.36
CA LYS A 68 4.20 0.10 13.46
C LYS A 68 3.93 -0.57 12.13
N ALA A 69 3.51 0.18 11.10
CA ALA A 69 3.20 -0.34 9.78
C ALA A 69 3.85 0.48 8.65
N PRO A 70 5.19 0.65 8.65
CA PRO A 70 5.87 1.57 7.73
C PRO A 70 5.68 1.24 6.26
N LYS A 71 5.72 -0.04 5.87
CA LYS A 71 5.54 -0.49 4.48
C LYS A 71 4.10 -0.30 4.03
N THR A 72 3.16 -0.67 4.87
CA THR A 72 1.72 -0.53 4.60
C THR A 72 1.32 0.94 4.47
N VAL A 73 1.81 1.79 5.38
CA VAL A 73 1.55 3.23 5.34
C VAL A 73 2.17 3.86 4.10
N ALA A 74 3.41 3.53 3.74
CA ALA A 74 4.05 4.03 2.53
C ALA A 74 3.27 3.63 1.26
N ASN A 75 2.84 2.37 1.17
CA ASN A 75 2.00 1.88 0.08
C ASN A 75 0.65 2.64 0.01
N PHE A 76 -0.03 2.79 1.14
CA PHE A 76 -1.31 3.49 1.22
C PHE A 76 -1.19 4.96 0.81
N LEU A 77 -0.17 5.67 1.31
CA LEU A 77 0.10 7.06 0.95
C LEU A 77 0.46 7.23 -0.54
N ALA A 78 1.12 6.25 -1.15
CA ALA A 78 1.38 6.28 -2.59
C ALA A 78 0.07 6.26 -3.40
N TYR A 79 -0.93 5.47 -2.99
CA TYR A 79 -2.26 5.47 -3.61
C TYR A 79 -3.03 6.78 -3.35
N VAL A 80 -2.94 7.34 -2.12
CA VAL A 80 -3.57 8.64 -1.80
C VAL A 80 -2.98 9.75 -2.65
N ASN A 81 -1.65 9.83 -2.75
CA ASN A 81 -0.95 10.87 -3.51
C ASN A 81 -1.19 10.78 -5.02
N ASP A 82 -1.42 9.58 -5.54
CA ASP A 82 -1.78 9.34 -6.95
C ASP A 82 -3.27 9.65 -7.24
N GLY A 83 -4.07 10.02 -6.22
CA GLY A 83 -5.52 10.21 -6.36
C GLY A 83 -6.27 8.91 -6.70
N PHE A 84 -5.67 7.77 -6.41
CA PHE A 84 -6.22 6.47 -6.80
C PHE A 84 -7.61 6.20 -6.19
N PHE A 85 -7.82 6.65 -4.95
CA PHE A 85 -9.08 6.43 -4.24
C PHE A 85 -10.22 7.32 -4.71
N ASP A 86 -9.92 8.41 -5.43
CA ASP A 86 -10.93 9.34 -5.94
C ASP A 86 -11.86 8.61 -6.93
N GLY A 87 -13.15 8.71 -6.71
CA GLY A 87 -14.17 8.00 -7.48
C GLY A 87 -14.35 6.52 -7.13
N THR A 88 -13.59 5.95 -6.20
CA THR A 88 -13.81 4.58 -5.74
C THR A 88 -14.97 4.49 -4.74
N ILE A 89 -15.48 3.28 -4.52
CA ILE A 89 -16.60 3.02 -3.64
C ILE A 89 -16.24 2.13 -2.46
N PHE A 90 -17.00 2.22 -1.38
CA PHE A 90 -17.10 1.16 -0.39
C PHE A 90 -18.00 0.07 -0.97
N HIS A 91 -17.39 -0.94 -1.54
CA HIS A 91 -18.08 -1.99 -2.33
C HIS A 91 -18.59 -3.17 -1.51
N ARG A 92 -18.21 -3.25 -0.23
CA ARG A 92 -18.67 -4.30 0.69
C ARG A 92 -18.84 -3.71 2.09
N VAL A 93 -20.08 -3.77 2.58
CA VAL A 93 -20.46 -3.25 3.90
C VAL A 93 -21.22 -4.31 4.66
N ILE A 94 -20.74 -4.65 5.84
CA ILE A 94 -21.40 -5.60 6.76
C ILE A 94 -21.46 -4.91 8.12
N ASP A 95 -22.66 -4.54 8.55
CA ASP A 95 -22.89 -3.99 9.87
C ASP A 95 -22.47 -4.99 10.96
N GLY A 96 -21.85 -4.47 12.03
CA GLY A 96 -21.29 -5.32 13.09
C GLY A 96 -20.04 -6.10 12.68
N PHE A 97 -19.42 -5.76 11.53
CA PHE A 97 -18.15 -6.34 11.10
C PHE A 97 -17.20 -5.28 10.52
N MET A 98 -17.37 -4.87 9.24
CA MET A 98 -16.46 -3.92 8.60
C MET A 98 -17.10 -3.22 7.39
N VAL A 99 -16.51 -2.10 6.97
CA VAL A 99 -16.76 -1.44 5.69
C VAL A 99 -15.49 -1.48 4.83
N GLN A 100 -15.56 -2.07 3.63
CA GLN A 100 -14.41 -2.30 2.74
C GLN A 100 -14.54 -1.49 1.46
N GLY A 101 -13.44 -0.83 1.07
CA GLY A 101 -13.39 0.01 -0.11
C GLY A 101 -12.00 0.09 -0.75
N GLY A 102 -11.85 1.06 -1.68
CA GLY A 102 -10.55 1.39 -2.27
C GLY A 102 -10.08 0.46 -3.39
N GLY A 103 -10.99 -0.25 -4.07
CA GLY A 103 -10.58 -1.14 -5.17
C GLY A 103 -11.50 -1.11 -6.37
N PHE A 104 -12.70 -0.58 -6.22
CA PHE A 104 -13.74 -0.59 -7.27
C PHE A 104 -14.31 0.80 -7.49
N GLU A 105 -14.66 1.09 -8.73
CA GLU A 105 -15.47 2.23 -9.16
C GLU A 105 -16.95 1.84 -9.17
N PRO A 106 -17.87 2.82 -9.27
CA PRO A 106 -19.29 2.53 -9.49
C PRO A 106 -19.50 1.52 -10.61
N GLY A 107 -20.47 0.62 -10.44
CA GLY A 107 -20.70 -0.48 -11.37
C GLY A 107 -19.77 -1.69 -11.15
N MET A 108 -19.03 -1.76 -10.03
CA MET A 108 -18.13 -2.86 -9.64
C MET A 108 -16.97 -3.08 -10.62
N LYS A 109 -16.51 -2.01 -11.27
CA LYS A 109 -15.33 -2.03 -12.11
C LYS A 109 -14.07 -1.93 -11.25
N GLN A 110 -13.25 -2.98 -11.25
CA GLN A 110 -12.01 -3.00 -10.49
C GLN A 110 -10.96 -2.08 -11.12
N LYS A 111 -10.30 -1.24 -10.30
CA LYS A 111 -9.17 -0.40 -10.74
C LYS A 111 -7.88 -1.23 -10.77
N PRO A 112 -7.00 -1.02 -11.78
CA PRO A 112 -5.68 -1.65 -11.79
C PRO A 112 -4.82 -1.14 -10.64
N THR A 113 -4.15 -2.05 -9.93
CA THR A 113 -3.36 -1.74 -8.74
C THR A 113 -1.86 -1.85 -9.00
N LYS A 114 -1.05 -1.26 -8.11
CA LYS A 114 0.40 -1.51 -8.02
C LYS A 114 0.67 -2.92 -7.50
N GLY A 115 1.94 -3.29 -7.39
CA GLY A 115 2.36 -4.56 -6.78
C GLY A 115 1.90 -4.70 -5.32
N PRO A 116 1.90 -5.92 -4.79
CA PRO A 116 1.49 -6.20 -3.42
C PRO A 116 2.50 -5.68 -2.39
N VAL A 117 2.01 -5.44 -1.18
CA VAL A 117 2.81 -5.05 -0.01
C VAL A 117 2.88 -6.20 0.99
N GLU A 118 4.03 -6.33 1.65
CA GLU A 118 4.23 -7.28 2.74
C GLU A 118 3.22 -7.02 3.87
N ASN A 119 2.67 -8.10 4.41
CA ASN A 119 1.71 -8.02 5.50
C ASN A 119 2.44 -7.77 6.84
N GLU A 120 2.18 -6.64 7.45
CA GLU A 120 2.75 -6.24 8.74
C GLU A 120 1.78 -6.49 9.92
N ALA A 121 0.88 -7.48 9.83
CA ALA A 121 -0.10 -7.74 10.91
C ALA A 121 0.53 -8.21 12.23
N ASN A 122 1.80 -8.63 12.22
CA ASN A 122 2.57 -8.98 13.40
C ASN A 122 3.11 -7.74 14.17
N ASN A 123 2.63 -6.55 13.85
CA ASN A 123 3.06 -5.26 14.43
C ASN A 123 2.49 -4.97 15.83
N GLY A 124 1.63 -5.86 16.36
CA GLY A 124 0.99 -5.72 17.67
C GLY A 124 -0.27 -4.84 17.68
N LEU A 125 -0.65 -4.24 16.54
CA LEU A 125 -1.93 -3.55 16.40
C LEU A 125 -3.05 -4.58 16.26
N LYS A 126 -4.23 -4.26 16.81
CA LYS A 126 -5.41 -5.14 16.76
C LYS A 126 -6.50 -4.56 15.86
N ASN A 127 -7.33 -5.46 15.35
CA ASN A 127 -8.51 -5.10 14.55
C ASN A 127 -9.67 -4.65 15.48
N ASP A 128 -9.39 -3.63 16.28
CA ASP A 128 -10.38 -3.00 17.17
C ASP A 128 -11.31 -2.09 16.36
N GLU A 129 -12.43 -1.70 16.97
CA GLU A 129 -13.40 -0.79 16.34
C GLU A 129 -12.75 0.54 15.90
N TYR A 130 -13.08 0.98 14.69
CA TYR A 130 -12.54 2.14 13.97
C TYR A 130 -11.07 2.03 13.55
N THR A 131 -10.40 0.88 13.73
CA THR A 131 -9.09 0.68 13.10
C THR A 131 -9.23 0.38 11.62
N VAL A 132 -8.17 0.70 10.87
CA VAL A 132 -8.11 0.52 9.43
C VAL A 132 -7.05 -0.52 9.11
N ALA A 133 -7.44 -1.53 8.33
CA ALA A 133 -6.57 -2.64 7.95
C ALA A 133 -6.61 -2.91 6.45
N MET A 134 -5.55 -3.54 5.93
CA MET A 134 -5.46 -3.91 4.51
C MET A 134 -6.28 -5.15 4.21
N ALA A 135 -7.12 -5.07 3.18
CA ALA A 135 -7.77 -6.25 2.62
C ALA A 135 -6.75 -7.04 1.77
N ARG A 136 -6.90 -8.36 1.76
CA ARG A 136 -6.02 -9.29 1.03
C ARG A 136 -6.78 -10.53 0.54
N THR A 137 -6.16 -11.29 -0.34
CA THR A 137 -6.63 -12.62 -0.73
C THR A 137 -6.24 -13.68 0.32
N SER A 138 -6.35 -14.95 -0.01
CA SER A 138 -5.86 -16.04 0.84
C SER A 138 -4.34 -16.02 1.04
N ASP A 139 -3.57 -15.44 0.09
CA ASP A 139 -2.14 -15.19 0.27
C ASP A 139 -1.95 -14.04 1.29
N PRO A 140 -1.22 -14.27 2.39
CA PRO A 140 -0.97 -13.25 3.40
C PRO A 140 -0.35 -11.95 2.85
N HIS A 141 0.53 -12.03 1.86
CA HIS A 141 1.30 -10.91 1.31
C HIS A 141 0.72 -10.37 -0.02
N SER A 142 -0.59 -10.48 -0.23
CA SER A 142 -1.28 -10.09 -1.46
C SER A 142 -2.00 -8.75 -1.41
N ALA A 143 -1.92 -8.01 -0.29
CA ALA A 143 -2.59 -6.73 -0.15
C ALA A 143 -2.04 -5.70 -1.14
N THR A 144 -2.92 -4.90 -1.77
CA THR A 144 -2.54 -3.85 -2.72
C THR A 144 -3.12 -2.50 -2.30
N ALA A 145 -4.32 -2.13 -2.79
CA ALA A 145 -4.97 -0.85 -2.51
C ALA A 145 -6.18 -0.96 -1.56
N GLN A 146 -6.88 -2.11 -1.59
CA GLN A 146 -8.11 -2.25 -0.84
C GLN A 146 -7.87 -2.26 0.68
N PHE A 147 -8.71 -1.55 1.40
CA PHE A 147 -8.67 -1.45 2.84
C PHE A 147 -10.07 -1.64 3.42
N PHE A 148 -10.14 -1.89 4.72
CA PHE A 148 -11.41 -1.89 5.44
C PHE A 148 -11.28 -1.17 6.78
N ILE A 149 -12.41 -0.62 7.23
CA ILE A 149 -12.55 -0.01 8.55
C ILE A 149 -13.33 -1.00 9.40
N ASN A 150 -12.78 -1.41 10.52
CA ASN A 150 -13.48 -2.24 11.49
C ASN A 150 -14.60 -1.42 12.16
N VAL A 151 -15.83 -1.93 12.16
CA VAL A 151 -16.96 -1.28 12.85
C VAL A 151 -17.40 -2.03 14.10
N LYS A 152 -16.55 -2.94 14.54
CA LYS A 152 -16.59 -3.73 15.78
C LYS A 152 -15.18 -4.24 16.07
N ASN A 153 -14.92 -4.71 17.29
CA ASN A 153 -13.71 -5.45 17.63
C ASN A 153 -13.74 -6.82 16.93
N ASN A 154 -12.79 -7.06 16.04
CA ASN A 154 -12.69 -8.26 15.20
C ASN A 154 -11.43 -9.05 15.55
N ASP A 155 -11.33 -9.57 16.77
CA ASP A 155 -10.13 -10.26 17.29
C ASP A 155 -9.68 -11.44 16.40
N PHE A 156 -10.61 -12.10 15.72
CA PHE A 156 -10.32 -13.21 14.81
C PHE A 156 -9.55 -12.79 13.54
N LEU A 157 -9.44 -11.48 13.27
CA LEU A 157 -8.61 -10.92 12.18
C LEU A 157 -7.18 -10.61 12.62
N ASN A 158 -6.87 -10.74 13.90
CA ASN A 158 -5.55 -10.44 14.43
C ASN A 158 -4.52 -11.50 14.04
N HIS A 159 -3.25 -11.10 13.98
CA HIS A 159 -2.14 -12.02 13.80
C HIS A 159 -2.05 -12.99 14.99
N THR A 160 -1.97 -14.28 14.70
CA THR A 160 -1.81 -15.35 15.70
C THR A 160 -0.60 -16.22 15.41
N ALA A 161 -0.22 -16.41 14.14
CA ALA A 161 0.92 -17.21 13.73
C ALA A 161 1.34 -16.86 12.30
N PRO A 162 2.62 -17.09 11.91
CA PRO A 162 3.11 -16.86 10.54
C PRO A 162 2.68 -17.98 9.58
N THR A 163 1.37 -18.24 9.49
CA THR A 163 0.74 -19.22 8.59
C THR A 163 -0.30 -18.51 7.74
N ALA A 164 -0.72 -19.11 6.63
CA ALA A 164 -1.72 -18.51 5.75
C ALA A 164 -3.02 -18.12 6.49
N GLN A 165 -3.47 -18.94 7.43
CA GLN A 165 -4.66 -18.70 8.24
C GLN A 165 -4.41 -17.78 9.44
N GLY A 166 -3.22 -17.88 10.06
CA GLY A 166 -2.88 -17.16 11.29
C GLY A 166 -2.22 -15.80 11.07
N TRP A 167 -1.86 -15.44 9.82
CA TRP A 167 -1.16 -14.18 9.56
C TRP A 167 -1.98 -12.95 9.92
N GLY A 168 -3.31 -13.03 9.76
CA GLY A 168 -4.21 -11.93 10.07
C GLY A 168 -4.19 -10.80 9.02
N TYR A 169 -4.69 -9.63 9.42
CA TYR A 169 -4.84 -8.44 8.58
C TYR A 169 -4.09 -7.27 9.20
N ALA A 170 -3.21 -6.64 8.41
CA ALA A 170 -2.33 -5.56 8.87
C ALA A 170 -3.13 -4.30 9.19
N VAL A 171 -3.31 -4.00 10.48
CA VAL A 171 -3.79 -2.70 10.93
C VAL A 171 -2.68 -1.69 10.74
N PHE A 172 -3.00 -0.54 10.14
CA PHE A 172 -2.04 0.52 9.83
C PHE A 172 -2.51 1.93 10.18
N GLY A 173 -3.69 2.06 10.77
CA GLY A 173 -4.26 3.34 11.18
C GLY A 173 -5.58 3.20 11.89
N LYS A 174 -6.15 4.36 12.24
CA LYS A 174 -7.44 4.46 12.93
C LYS A 174 -8.20 5.69 12.48
N VAL A 175 -9.52 5.58 12.39
CA VAL A 175 -10.42 6.74 12.21
C VAL A 175 -10.39 7.57 13.48
N THR A 176 -9.93 8.82 13.38
CA THR A 176 -9.79 9.76 14.50
C THR A 176 -10.86 10.84 14.49
N GLU A 177 -11.40 11.18 13.30
CA GLU A 177 -12.48 12.15 13.14
C GLU A 177 -13.55 11.59 12.18
N GLY A 178 -14.80 11.97 12.35
CA GLY A 178 -15.91 11.54 11.48
C GLY A 178 -16.33 10.08 11.70
N LYS A 179 -16.23 9.55 12.93
CA LYS A 179 -16.71 8.20 13.25
C LYS A 179 -18.22 8.05 12.98
N ASP A 180 -18.99 9.10 13.21
CA ASP A 180 -20.42 9.16 12.88
C ASP A 180 -20.68 8.97 11.38
N VAL A 181 -19.77 9.41 10.51
CA VAL A 181 -19.83 9.16 9.07
C VAL A 181 -19.61 7.67 8.77
N VAL A 182 -18.64 7.05 9.42
CA VAL A 182 -18.42 5.60 9.31
C VAL A 182 -19.64 4.83 9.80
N ASP A 183 -20.28 5.29 10.88
CA ASP A 183 -21.51 4.70 11.42
C ASP A 183 -22.70 4.85 10.47
N LYS A 184 -22.81 5.96 9.75
CA LYS A 184 -23.80 6.10 8.66
C LYS A 184 -23.52 5.14 7.51
N ILE A 185 -22.25 4.98 7.14
CA ILE A 185 -21.83 4.05 6.07
C ILE A 185 -22.14 2.59 6.46
N LYS A 186 -21.82 2.17 7.69
CA LYS A 186 -22.09 0.77 8.11
C LYS A 186 -23.57 0.42 8.11
N ALA A 187 -24.45 1.41 8.29
CA ALA A 187 -25.91 1.24 8.38
C ALA A 187 -26.63 1.25 7.02
N VAL A 188 -25.92 1.44 5.89
CA VAL A 188 -26.55 1.45 4.56
C VAL A 188 -27.15 0.08 4.22
N ARG A 189 -28.24 0.09 3.48
CA ARG A 189 -28.84 -1.15 2.96
C ARG A 189 -27.91 -1.77 1.92
N THR A 190 -27.68 -3.07 2.04
CA THR A 190 -26.83 -3.83 1.12
C THR A 190 -27.60 -4.93 0.41
N GLY A 191 -27.09 -5.35 -0.74
CA GLY A 191 -27.62 -6.44 -1.54
C GLY A 191 -26.51 -7.15 -2.30
N ASN A 192 -26.89 -7.90 -3.33
CA ASN A 192 -25.93 -8.58 -4.21
C ASN A 192 -25.88 -7.86 -5.56
N LYS A 193 -24.66 -7.65 -6.09
CA LYS A 193 -24.42 -7.17 -7.46
C LYS A 193 -23.54 -8.19 -8.19
N GLY A 194 -24.14 -9.01 -9.07
CA GLY A 194 -23.46 -10.13 -9.71
C GLY A 194 -22.95 -11.16 -8.68
N PHE A 195 -21.66 -11.41 -8.68
CA PHE A 195 -21.00 -12.33 -7.72
C PHE A 195 -20.61 -11.67 -6.39
N HIS A 196 -20.79 -10.35 -6.28
CA HIS A 196 -20.44 -9.60 -5.09
C HIS A 196 -21.61 -9.54 -4.12
N GLN A 197 -21.34 -9.88 -2.87
CA GLN A 197 -22.33 -9.86 -1.78
C GLN A 197 -22.08 -8.65 -0.86
N ASN A 198 -23.13 -8.21 -0.16
CA ASN A 198 -23.09 -7.11 0.79
C ASN A 198 -22.61 -5.79 0.15
N VAL A 199 -22.99 -5.57 -1.11
CA VAL A 199 -22.72 -4.33 -1.83
C VAL A 199 -23.79 -3.30 -1.47
N PRO A 200 -23.45 -2.07 -1.09
CA PRO A 200 -24.44 -1.02 -0.88
C PRO A 200 -25.38 -0.88 -2.07
N ASN A 201 -26.69 -0.77 -1.79
CA ASN A 201 -27.69 -0.58 -2.85
C ASN A 201 -27.48 0.75 -3.59
N GLU A 202 -27.11 1.79 -2.82
CA GLU A 202 -26.65 3.09 -3.34
C GLU A 202 -25.14 3.17 -3.11
N ASP A 203 -24.41 3.59 -4.14
CA ASP A 203 -22.95 3.61 -4.05
C ASP A 203 -22.46 4.62 -3.00
N VAL A 204 -21.66 4.15 -2.07
CA VAL A 204 -20.93 4.99 -1.10
C VAL A 204 -19.59 5.37 -1.75
N ILE A 205 -19.51 6.60 -2.25
CA ILE A 205 -18.43 7.07 -3.11
C ILE A 205 -17.41 7.86 -2.29
N ILE A 206 -16.13 7.52 -2.42
CA ILE A 206 -15.01 8.35 -2.01
C ILE A 206 -14.79 9.40 -3.09
N THR A 207 -15.19 10.63 -2.84
CA THR A 207 -15.03 11.73 -3.81
C THR A 207 -13.61 12.25 -3.84
N LYS A 208 -12.91 12.20 -2.70
CA LYS A 208 -11.50 12.58 -2.58
C LYS A 208 -10.83 11.94 -1.38
N ALA A 209 -9.55 11.56 -1.54
CA ALA A 209 -8.66 11.22 -0.44
C ALA A 209 -7.40 12.08 -0.53
N ALA A 210 -7.01 12.74 0.57
CA ALA A 210 -5.85 13.62 0.59
C ALA A 210 -5.13 13.58 1.94
N VAL A 211 -3.80 13.68 1.89
CA VAL A 211 -2.98 13.87 3.10
C VAL A 211 -3.26 15.29 3.64
N ILE A 212 -3.48 15.39 4.94
CA ILE A 212 -3.65 16.64 5.67
C ILE A 212 -2.57 16.80 6.74
N GLU A 213 -2.31 18.05 7.13
CA GLU A 213 -1.33 18.40 8.18
C GLU A 213 -1.85 18.10 9.59
#